data_0addb2b7605848f4553f5ff670a3cdca
#
_entry.id   0addb2b7605848f4553f5ff670a3cdca
#
_cell.length_a   1.000
_cell.length_b   1.000
_cell.length_c   1.000
_cell.angle_alpha   90.00
_cell.angle_beta   90.00
_cell.angle_gamma   90.00
#
_symmetry.space_group_name_H-M   'P 1'
#
loop_
_entity.id
_entity.type
_entity.pdbx_description
1 polymer ?
#
loop_
_entity_poly.entity_id
_entity_poly.type
_entity_poly.pdbx_seq_one_letter_code
_entity_poly.pdbx_strand_id
1 'polypeptide(L)'
;MSLTPDPYSAFDRQRWVAEDPAHKRADRDDFARDRARLVHSAALRRLAAKTQVLAPGDDDFVRNRLTHSLEVAQIGREFGAVLGCNADVVDSACLAHDLGHPPFGHNGETALDALAADIGGFEGNAQTLRILTRLEAKRTHPDGSPAGLNLTRATLDATTKYPWRRGEGPSPTRKFGVYEDDHDVFAWFRDGVPAGHRSFEAEVMDWSDDVAYSVHDVEDAIASGRLDPRALRDADVVGAVLDVARIAYAADLAVADLGSALERLLATGAVPASFDGSRGALAGLKDMPSRLVGRFVRSVEEATREAHGQGALVRHEADLIVPVEARAECAVLKAVAAHFVMNVRARLEVQAGEREVINALVAAYRADPGRLDRDLRADHDAATSEEEVLRVVIDQVASLTDTRARHLHRAWS
;
A
#
# COMPACT_ATOMS: atom_id res chain seq x y z
N MET A 1 35.10 8.13 -5.62
CA MET A 1 34.02 7.30 -5.05
C MET A 1 34.30 7.19 -3.56
N SER A 2 33.53 7.87 -2.72
CA SER A 2 33.62 7.73 -1.26
C SER A 2 33.12 6.34 -0.92
N LEU A 3 33.96 5.51 -0.31
CA LEU A 3 33.62 4.22 0.24
C LEU A 3 32.92 4.44 1.59
N THR A 4 31.72 5.02 1.56
CA THR A 4 30.85 4.88 2.73
C THR A 4 30.54 3.40 2.89
N PRO A 5 30.73 2.81 4.08
CA PRO A 5 30.37 1.42 4.32
C PRO A 5 28.88 1.21 3.98
N ASP A 6 28.57 0.06 3.39
CA ASP A 6 27.17 -0.34 3.18
C ASP A 6 26.47 -0.40 4.55
N PRO A 7 25.38 0.35 4.76
CA PRO A 7 24.70 0.36 6.05
C PRO A 7 23.91 -0.93 6.35
N TYR A 8 23.73 -1.81 5.33
CA TYR A 8 23.03 -3.09 5.51
C TYR A 8 24.01 -4.22 5.77
N SER A 9 23.79 -4.95 6.84
CA SER A 9 24.61 -6.07 7.27
C SER A 9 24.39 -7.33 6.41
N ALA A 10 25.24 -8.34 6.58
CA ALA A 10 25.04 -9.66 5.99
C ALA A 10 23.75 -10.33 6.51
N PHE A 11 23.30 -9.99 7.74
CA PHE A 11 22.06 -10.47 8.32
C PHE A 11 20.84 -9.90 7.56
N ASP A 12 20.85 -8.63 7.22
CA ASP A 12 19.79 -7.96 6.44
C ASP A 12 19.62 -8.56 5.03
N ARG A 13 20.69 -9.11 4.48
CA ARG A 13 20.74 -9.72 3.14
C ARG A 13 20.36 -11.21 3.13
N GLN A 14 20.13 -11.82 4.29
CA GLN A 14 19.70 -13.22 4.38
C GLN A 14 18.31 -13.40 3.76
N ARG A 15 18.11 -14.60 3.22
CA ARG A 15 16.84 -15.08 2.65
C ARG A 15 16.30 -16.23 3.46
N TRP A 16 14.97 -16.39 3.50
CA TRP A 16 14.30 -17.46 4.24
C TRP A 16 14.78 -18.84 3.77
N VAL A 17 14.89 -19.03 2.47
CA VAL A 17 15.51 -20.21 1.87
C VAL A 17 16.87 -19.83 1.31
N ALA A 18 17.93 -20.51 1.74
CA ALA A 18 19.27 -20.30 1.22
C ALA A 18 19.32 -20.59 -0.30
N GLU A 19 20.03 -19.76 -1.04
CA GLU A 19 20.20 -19.89 -2.49
C GLU A 19 21.67 -20.10 -2.84
N ASP A 20 21.94 -21.03 -3.78
CA ASP A 20 23.30 -21.30 -4.26
C ASP A 20 23.89 -20.04 -4.93
N PRO A 21 25.01 -19.50 -4.42
CA PRO A 21 25.68 -18.36 -5.02
C PRO A 21 26.18 -18.62 -6.45
N ALA A 22 26.47 -19.87 -6.80
CA ALA A 22 26.96 -20.22 -8.14
C ALA A 22 25.94 -19.94 -9.26
N HIS A 23 24.66 -19.90 -8.91
CA HIS A 23 23.57 -19.54 -9.85
C HIS A 23 23.29 -18.03 -9.90
N LYS A 24 24.08 -17.22 -9.22
CA LYS A 24 23.90 -15.76 -9.12
C LYS A 24 25.05 -15.02 -9.82
N ARG A 25 24.72 -13.96 -10.57
CA ARG A 25 25.74 -13.01 -11.02
C ARG A 25 26.29 -12.28 -9.79
N ALA A 26 27.61 -12.30 -9.64
CA ALA A 26 28.30 -11.72 -8.48
C ALA A 26 28.19 -10.18 -8.41
N ASP A 27 28.00 -9.54 -9.57
CA ASP A 27 27.94 -8.08 -9.72
C ASP A 27 26.54 -7.48 -9.47
N ARG A 28 25.55 -8.31 -9.13
CA ARG A 28 24.18 -7.84 -8.91
C ARG A 28 23.82 -7.86 -7.43
N ASP A 29 23.46 -6.70 -6.88
CA ASP A 29 23.02 -6.54 -5.51
C ASP A 29 21.79 -7.43 -5.18
N ASP A 30 21.71 -7.92 -3.95
CA ASP A 30 20.60 -8.71 -3.45
C ASP A 30 19.28 -7.92 -3.43
N PHE A 31 19.29 -6.65 -3.08
CA PHE A 31 18.11 -5.79 -3.08
C PHE A 31 17.62 -5.48 -4.50
N ALA A 32 18.53 -5.28 -5.46
CA ALA A 32 18.17 -5.17 -6.87
C ALA A 32 17.54 -6.46 -7.42
N ARG A 33 17.88 -7.64 -6.85
CA ARG A 33 17.22 -8.92 -7.17
C ARG A 33 15.82 -8.97 -6.57
N ASP A 34 15.63 -8.49 -5.35
CA ASP A 34 14.32 -8.43 -4.70
C ASP A 34 13.35 -7.56 -5.48
N ARG A 35 13.79 -6.37 -5.86
CA ARG A 35 13.03 -5.49 -6.75
C ARG A 35 12.64 -6.18 -8.05
N ALA A 36 13.57 -6.88 -8.69
CA ALA A 36 13.26 -7.61 -9.92
C ALA A 36 12.25 -8.74 -9.71
N ARG A 37 12.29 -9.46 -8.57
CA ARG A 37 11.31 -10.49 -8.23
C ARG A 37 9.92 -9.91 -8.11
N LEU A 38 9.77 -8.77 -7.45
CA LEU A 38 8.51 -8.03 -7.33
C LEU A 38 7.99 -7.58 -8.70
N VAL A 39 8.83 -6.92 -9.50
CA VAL A 39 8.44 -6.43 -10.84
C VAL A 39 7.97 -7.58 -11.75
N HIS A 40 8.54 -8.78 -11.60
CA HIS A 40 8.16 -9.95 -12.38
C HIS A 40 7.04 -10.80 -11.74
N SER A 41 6.52 -10.43 -10.56
CA SER A 41 5.47 -11.18 -9.87
C SER A 41 4.11 -11.09 -10.61
N ALA A 42 3.28 -12.10 -10.45
CA ALA A 42 1.91 -12.05 -10.93
C ALA A 42 1.06 -11.08 -10.10
N ALA A 43 1.35 -10.98 -8.80
CA ALA A 43 0.65 -10.08 -7.88
C ALA A 43 0.77 -8.62 -8.33
N LEU A 44 1.98 -8.14 -8.69
CA LEU A 44 2.15 -6.77 -9.18
C LEU A 44 1.36 -6.53 -10.48
N ARG A 45 1.38 -7.49 -11.42
CA ARG A 45 0.60 -7.36 -12.67
C ARG A 45 -0.90 -7.28 -12.43
N ARG A 46 -1.42 -7.98 -11.40
CA ARG A 46 -2.85 -7.96 -11.05
C ARG A 46 -3.31 -6.57 -10.61
N LEU A 47 -2.43 -5.73 -10.05
CA LEU A 47 -2.78 -4.38 -9.62
C LEU A 47 -3.29 -3.49 -10.77
N ALA A 48 -2.89 -3.76 -12.01
CA ALA A 48 -3.38 -3.06 -13.20
C ALA A 48 -4.91 -3.17 -13.40
N ALA A 49 -5.54 -4.22 -12.85
CA ALA A 49 -6.98 -4.48 -12.96
C ALA A 49 -7.68 -4.49 -11.59
N LYS A 50 -7.10 -3.81 -10.59
CA LYS A 50 -7.70 -3.55 -9.27
C LYS A 50 -7.97 -2.06 -9.11
N THR A 51 -9.16 -1.73 -8.60
CA THR A 51 -9.60 -0.35 -8.33
C THR A 51 -8.69 0.31 -7.29
N GLN A 52 -8.24 1.54 -7.56
CA GLN A 52 -7.67 2.44 -6.55
C GLN A 52 -8.79 3.25 -5.89
N VAL A 53 -9.35 4.24 -6.58
CA VAL A 53 -10.45 5.08 -6.12
C VAL A 53 -11.67 4.93 -7.03
N LEU A 54 -11.46 4.94 -8.34
CA LEU A 54 -12.46 4.74 -9.38
C LEU A 54 -12.21 3.41 -10.10
N ALA A 55 -13.27 2.78 -10.58
CA ALA A 55 -13.15 1.50 -11.27
C ALA A 55 -12.31 1.64 -12.56
N PRO A 56 -11.38 0.71 -12.84
CA PRO A 56 -10.66 0.70 -14.09
C PRO A 56 -11.62 0.65 -15.28
N GLY A 57 -11.49 1.62 -16.22
CA GLY A 57 -12.32 1.72 -17.40
C GLY A 57 -13.42 2.76 -17.36
N ASP A 58 -13.60 3.47 -16.23
CA ASP A 58 -14.54 4.60 -16.15
C ASP A 58 -14.00 5.87 -16.85
N ASP A 59 -12.67 6.02 -16.87
CA ASP A 59 -11.97 7.15 -17.51
C ASP A 59 -10.52 6.75 -17.81
N ASP A 60 -9.97 7.16 -18.96
CA ASP A 60 -8.59 6.87 -19.38
C ASP A 60 -7.52 7.56 -18.52
N PHE A 61 -7.89 8.59 -17.76
CA PHE A 61 -6.98 9.37 -16.91
C PHE A 61 -6.91 8.85 -15.47
N VAL A 62 -7.84 7.99 -15.06
CA VAL A 62 -7.93 7.51 -13.67
C VAL A 62 -6.86 6.46 -13.37
N ARG A 63 -6.15 6.65 -12.26
CA ARG A 63 -5.13 5.74 -11.78
C ARG A 63 -5.71 4.42 -11.29
N ASN A 64 -5.12 3.31 -11.73
CA ASN A 64 -5.29 1.99 -11.10
C ASN A 64 -4.22 1.76 -10.03
N ARG A 65 -4.33 0.68 -9.25
CA ARG A 65 -3.37 0.38 -8.19
C ARG A 65 -1.94 0.19 -8.67
N LEU A 66 -1.72 -0.33 -9.89
CA LEU A 66 -0.36 -0.47 -10.43
C LEU A 66 0.28 0.90 -10.71
N THR A 67 -0.47 1.81 -11.33
CA THR A 67 0.03 3.18 -11.60
C THR A 67 0.34 3.89 -10.28
N HIS A 68 -0.57 3.80 -9.30
CA HIS A 68 -0.34 4.35 -7.95
C HIS A 68 0.91 3.75 -7.30
N SER A 69 1.06 2.43 -7.27
CA SER A 69 2.25 1.79 -6.68
C SER A 69 3.56 2.19 -7.37
N LEU A 70 3.55 2.44 -8.68
CA LEU A 70 4.71 2.95 -9.41
C LEU A 70 5.05 4.40 -9.03
N GLU A 71 4.04 5.24 -8.83
CA GLU A 71 4.23 6.63 -8.38
C GLU A 71 4.72 6.69 -6.94
N VAL A 72 4.17 5.87 -6.03
CA VAL A 72 4.68 5.70 -4.65
C VAL A 72 6.13 5.24 -4.66
N ALA A 73 6.46 4.26 -5.53
CA ALA A 73 7.83 3.74 -5.64
C ALA A 73 8.81 4.80 -6.16
N GLN A 74 8.39 5.65 -7.09
CA GLN A 74 9.22 6.77 -7.56
C GLN A 74 9.53 7.76 -6.42
N ILE A 75 8.50 8.16 -5.65
CA ILE A 75 8.66 9.06 -4.51
C ILE A 75 9.55 8.41 -3.44
N GLY A 76 9.21 7.20 -3.00
CA GLY A 76 9.91 6.51 -1.93
C GLY A 76 11.38 6.21 -2.27
N ARG A 77 11.65 5.80 -3.51
CA ARG A 77 13.02 5.56 -3.99
C ARG A 77 13.92 6.78 -3.87
N GLU A 78 13.44 7.94 -4.31
CA GLU A 78 14.19 9.20 -4.23
C GLU A 78 14.31 9.67 -2.78
N PHE A 79 13.21 9.62 -2.03
CA PHE A 79 13.18 10.04 -0.63
C PHE A 79 14.07 9.15 0.25
N GLY A 80 13.98 7.83 0.13
CA GLY A 80 14.85 6.92 0.86
C GLY A 80 16.32 7.13 0.54
N ALA A 81 16.66 7.38 -0.73
CA ALA A 81 18.05 7.61 -1.14
C ALA A 81 18.68 8.86 -0.49
N VAL A 82 17.94 9.98 -0.36
CA VAL A 82 18.45 11.17 0.32
C VAL A 82 18.57 11.00 1.83
N LEU A 83 17.84 10.06 2.43
CA LEU A 83 17.94 9.69 3.84
C LEU A 83 19.03 8.61 4.09
N GLY A 84 19.61 8.03 3.03
CA GLY A 84 20.69 7.06 3.11
C GLY A 84 20.24 5.60 3.09
N CYS A 85 18.96 5.33 2.85
CA CYS A 85 18.45 3.98 2.60
C CYS A 85 18.95 3.43 1.26
N ASN A 86 19.00 2.10 1.14
CA ASN A 86 19.14 1.49 -0.18
C ASN A 86 17.88 1.73 -1.00
N ALA A 87 18.03 2.40 -2.14
CA ALA A 87 16.91 2.79 -2.98
C ALA A 87 16.08 1.60 -3.50
N ASP A 88 16.69 0.42 -3.71
CA ASP A 88 15.97 -0.77 -4.16
C ASP A 88 15.16 -1.44 -3.03
N VAL A 89 15.54 -1.27 -1.76
CA VAL A 89 14.76 -1.73 -0.61
C VAL A 89 13.48 -0.91 -0.49
N VAL A 90 13.59 0.43 -0.50
CA VAL A 90 12.42 1.33 -0.38
C VAL A 90 11.50 1.21 -1.62
N ASP A 91 12.08 1.18 -2.84
CA ASP A 91 11.33 0.94 -4.08
C ASP A 91 10.52 -0.37 -4.00
N SER A 92 11.16 -1.45 -3.51
CA SER A 92 10.50 -2.75 -3.34
C SER A 92 9.36 -2.68 -2.34
N ALA A 93 9.54 -2.01 -1.21
CA ALA A 93 8.49 -1.80 -0.22
C ALA A 93 7.31 -1.03 -0.82
N CYS A 94 7.58 0.06 -1.52
CA CYS A 94 6.57 0.87 -2.20
C CYS A 94 5.83 0.10 -3.31
N LEU A 95 6.53 -0.70 -4.13
CA LEU A 95 5.88 -1.55 -5.13
C LEU A 95 4.98 -2.63 -4.51
N ALA A 96 5.32 -3.08 -3.30
CA ALA A 96 4.63 -4.20 -2.66
C ALA A 96 3.46 -3.77 -1.76
N HIS A 97 3.38 -2.51 -1.32
CA HIS A 97 2.46 -2.07 -0.26
C HIS A 97 0.99 -2.43 -0.52
N ASP A 98 0.56 -2.43 -1.78
CA ASP A 98 -0.83 -2.67 -2.20
C ASP A 98 -1.10 -4.10 -2.73
N LEU A 99 -0.11 -5.01 -2.77
CA LEU A 99 -0.26 -6.34 -3.38
C LEU A 99 -1.38 -7.18 -2.78
N GLY A 100 -1.59 -7.05 -1.47
CA GLY A 100 -2.58 -7.82 -0.72
C GLY A 100 -4.01 -7.31 -0.81
N HIS A 101 -4.26 -6.18 -1.46
CA HIS A 101 -5.65 -5.72 -1.62
C HIS A 101 -6.45 -6.70 -2.46
N PRO A 102 -7.65 -7.09 -2.00
CA PRO A 102 -8.55 -7.95 -2.74
C PRO A 102 -9.26 -7.19 -3.86
N PRO A 103 -10.09 -7.85 -4.70
CA PRO A 103 -11.01 -7.15 -5.58
C PRO A 103 -11.86 -6.12 -4.81
N PHE A 104 -12.12 -4.97 -5.44
CA PHE A 104 -12.91 -3.86 -4.90
C PHE A 104 -12.28 -3.15 -3.70
N GLY A 105 -10.97 -3.26 -3.50
CA GLY A 105 -10.19 -2.54 -2.49
C GLY A 105 -10.72 -2.73 -1.06
N HIS A 106 -10.84 -1.65 -0.29
CA HIS A 106 -11.28 -1.72 1.11
C HIS A 106 -12.70 -2.28 1.30
N ASN A 107 -13.58 -2.19 0.29
CA ASN A 107 -14.91 -2.78 0.38
C ASN A 107 -14.85 -4.31 0.33
N GLY A 108 -14.01 -4.86 -0.57
CA GLY A 108 -13.71 -6.30 -0.63
C GLY A 108 -12.96 -6.78 0.61
N GLU A 109 -12.03 -5.99 1.13
CA GLU A 109 -11.33 -6.26 2.40
C GLU A 109 -12.31 -6.42 3.56
N THR A 110 -13.27 -5.51 3.70
CA THR A 110 -14.33 -5.60 4.72
C THR A 110 -15.17 -6.87 4.58
N ALA A 111 -15.51 -7.27 3.35
CA ALA A 111 -16.29 -8.49 3.11
C ALA A 111 -15.47 -9.75 3.46
N LEU A 112 -14.20 -9.81 3.04
CA LEU A 112 -13.32 -10.93 3.37
C LEU A 112 -12.98 -11.02 4.86
N ASP A 113 -12.80 -9.88 5.55
CA ASP A 113 -12.57 -9.87 7.00
C ASP A 113 -13.76 -10.47 7.77
N ALA A 114 -14.99 -10.14 7.35
CA ALA A 114 -16.19 -10.71 7.93
C ALA A 114 -16.31 -12.23 7.68
N LEU A 115 -15.98 -12.70 6.46
CA LEU A 115 -16.00 -14.12 6.11
C LEU A 115 -14.88 -14.94 6.77
N ALA A 116 -13.77 -14.31 7.07
CA ALA A 116 -12.59 -14.92 7.70
C ALA A 116 -12.54 -14.71 9.22
N ALA A 117 -13.61 -14.21 9.86
CA ALA A 117 -13.58 -13.80 11.26
C ALA A 117 -13.09 -14.91 12.20
N ASP A 118 -13.52 -16.15 11.96
CA ASP A 118 -13.21 -17.33 12.79
C ASP A 118 -11.78 -17.86 12.58
N ILE A 119 -11.09 -17.38 11.52
CA ILE A 119 -9.72 -17.78 11.16
C ILE A 119 -8.71 -16.65 11.30
N GLY A 120 -8.97 -15.67 12.16
CA GLY A 120 -8.09 -14.53 12.39
C GLY A 120 -8.30 -13.35 11.44
N GLY A 121 -9.37 -13.35 10.63
CA GLY A 121 -9.79 -12.26 9.75
C GLY A 121 -9.01 -12.12 8.46
N PHE A 122 -9.21 -10.96 7.81
CA PHE A 122 -8.50 -10.56 6.60
C PHE A 122 -8.01 -9.11 6.73
N GLU A 123 -6.79 -8.86 6.28
CA GLU A 123 -6.17 -7.54 6.21
C GLU A 123 -5.19 -7.48 5.04
N GLY A 124 -5.26 -6.40 4.23
CA GLY A 124 -4.45 -6.27 3.02
C GLY A 124 -2.93 -6.32 3.27
N ASN A 125 -2.45 -5.75 4.38
CA ASN A 125 -1.01 -5.79 4.69
C ASN A 125 -0.55 -7.20 5.10
N ALA A 126 -1.35 -7.95 5.87
CA ALA A 126 -1.06 -9.35 6.18
C ALA A 126 -1.11 -10.21 4.90
N GLN A 127 -2.06 -9.93 4.01
CA GLN A 127 -2.14 -10.60 2.71
C GLN A 127 -0.94 -10.25 1.82
N THR A 128 -0.41 -9.02 1.89
CA THR A 128 0.84 -8.64 1.20
C THR A 128 1.99 -9.53 1.67
N LEU A 129 2.20 -9.67 2.98
CA LEU A 129 3.24 -10.56 3.51
C LEU A 129 3.05 -11.99 3.03
N ARG A 130 1.82 -12.52 3.11
CA ARG A 130 1.48 -13.87 2.65
C ARG A 130 1.77 -14.09 1.15
N ILE A 131 1.47 -13.10 0.30
CA ILE A 131 1.83 -13.13 -1.12
C ILE A 131 3.34 -13.22 -1.29
N LEU A 132 4.10 -12.40 -0.59
CA LEU A 132 5.56 -12.31 -0.71
C LEU A 132 6.29 -13.55 -0.20
N THR A 133 5.73 -14.23 0.82
CA THR A 133 6.39 -15.34 1.52
C THR A 133 5.80 -16.71 1.22
N ARG A 134 4.63 -16.78 0.57
CA ARG A 134 3.93 -18.04 0.31
C ARG A 134 3.31 -18.13 -1.10
N LEU A 135 2.42 -17.19 -1.48
CA LEU A 135 1.53 -17.37 -2.64
C LEU A 135 2.19 -17.11 -4.00
N GLU A 136 3.23 -16.28 -4.09
CA GLU A 136 3.99 -16.10 -5.35
C GLU A 136 4.97 -17.26 -5.56
N ALA A 137 4.72 -18.08 -6.55
CA ALA A 137 5.44 -19.32 -6.83
C ALA A 137 6.85 -19.07 -7.41
N LYS A 138 7.80 -18.64 -6.58
CA LYS A 138 9.20 -18.40 -7.00
C LYS A 138 10.20 -19.40 -6.42
N ARG A 139 10.05 -19.74 -5.14
CA ARG A 139 10.93 -20.66 -4.41
C ARG A 139 10.12 -21.59 -3.49
N THR A 140 10.71 -22.74 -3.23
CA THR A 140 10.20 -23.71 -2.26
C THR A 140 11.30 -24.08 -1.29
N HIS A 141 10.93 -24.52 -0.10
CA HIS A 141 11.79 -25.20 0.85
C HIS A 141 12.20 -26.60 0.31
N PRO A 142 13.21 -27.25 0.94
CA PRO A 142 13.62 -28.61 0.53
C PRO A 142 12.52 -29.66 0.66
N ASP A 143 11.55 -29.45 1.55
CA ASP A 143 10.37 -30.31 1.76
C ASP A 143 9.24 -30.05 0.75
N GLY A 144 9.43 -29.07 -0.14
CA GLY A 144 8.44 -28.68 -1.14
C GLY A 144 7.46 -27.60 -0.68
N SER A 145 7.45 -27.19 0.58
CA SER A 145 6.60 -26.10 1.07
C SER A 145 6.97 -24.76 0.41
N PRO A 146 6.00 -23.85 0.19
CA PRO A 146 6.25 -22.61 -0.51
C PRO A 146 7.09 -21.62 0.31
N ALA A 147 7.97 -20.87 -0.37
CA ALA A 147 8.78 -19.79 0.21
C ALA A 147 8.56 -18.46 -0.53
N GLY A 148 7.51 -18.34 -1.32
CA GLY A 148 7.12 -17.14 -2.03
C GLY A 148 8.22 -16.59 -2.94
N LEU A 149 8.39 -15.29 -2.95
CA LEU A 149 9.45 -14.59 -3.70
C LEU A 149 10.83 -14.77 -3.08
N ASN A 150 10.93 -15.25 -1.84
CA ASN A 150 12.16 -15.44 -1.08
C ASN A 150 13.01 -14.15 -1.06
N LEU A 151 12.40 -13.05 -0.63
CA LEU A 151 13.05 -11.75 -0.48
C LEU A 151 14.02 -11.75 0.71
N THR A 152 14.90 -10.76 0.77
CA THR A 152 15.81 -10.56 1.91
C THR A 152 15.04 -10.09 3.15
N ARG A 153 15.65 -10.27 4.35
CA ARG A 153 15.10 -9.79 5.63
C ARG A 153 14.76 -8.30 5.56
N ALA A 154 15.71 -7.47 5.10
CA ALA A 154 15.50 -6.03 5.03
C ALA A 154 14.32 -5.68 4.12
N THR A 155 14.19 -6.31 2.95
CA THR A 155 13.08 -6.04 2.04
C THR A 155 11.74 -6.50 2.62
N LEU A 156 11.66 -7.68 3.26
CA LEU A 156 10.42 -8.14 3.91
C LEU A 156 9.99 -7.21 5.05
N ASP A 157 10.94 -6.77 5.87
CA ASP A 157 10.66 -5.85 6.97
C ASP A 157 10.23 -4.47 6.47
N ALA A 158 10.87 -3.96 5.40
CA ALA A 158 10.48 -2.71 4.74
C ALA A 158 9.06 -2.73 4.16
N THR A 159 8.54 -3.91 3.76
CA THR A 159 7.16 -4.08 3.28
C THR A 159 6.14 -4.16 4.42
N THR A 160 6.59 -4.25 5.68
CA THR A 160 5.73 -4.54 6.83
C THR A 160 5.31 -3.26 7.55
N LYS A 161 4.22 -2.64 7.09
CA LYS A 161 3.65 -1.40 7.66
C LYS A 161 3.14 -1.59 9.09
N TYR A 162 2.56 -2.77 9.41
CA TYR A 162 1.97 -3.10 10.70
C TYR A 162 2.63 -4.38 11.26
N PRO A 163 3.76 -4.25 11.99
CA PRO A 163 4.57 -5.39 12.42
C PRO A 163 3.99 -6.07 13.68
N TRP A 164 2.73 -6.51 13.60
CA TRP A 164 2.00 -7.22 14.66
C TRP A 164 0.89 -8.07 14.10
N ARG A 165 0.43 -9.05 14.90
CA ARG A 165 -0.76 -9.88 14.63
C ARG A 165 -2.04 -9.13 14.98
N ARG A 166 -3.17 -9.68 14.54
CA ARG A 166 -4.49 -9.14 14.87
C ARG A 166 -4.66 -8.99 16.39
N GLY A 167 -5.02 -7.79 16.84
CA GLY A 167 -5.23 -7.47 18.25
C GLY A 167 -3.99 -7.16 19.08
N GLU A 168 -2.79 -7.29 18.52
CA GLU A 168 -1.53 -6.96 19.23
C GLU A 168 -1.02 -5.54 18.93
N GLY A 169 -1.61 -4.86 17.96
CA GLY A 169 -1.25 -3.49 17.62
C GLY A 169 -1.75 -2.46 18.63
N PRO A 170 -1.28 -1.19 18.51
CA PRO A 170 -1.73 -0.12 19.38
C PRO A 170 -3.24 0.13 19.21
N SER A 171 -3.95 0.21 20.35
CA SER A 171 -5.40 0.50 20.34
C SER A 171 -5.66 1.93 19.81
N PRO A 172 -6.70 2.15 18.98
CA PRO A 172 -7.77 1.22 18.60
C PRO A 172 -7.61 0.59 17.19
N THR A 173 -6.41 0.39 16.68
CA THR A 173 -6.22 -0.11 15.30
C THR A 173 -6.79 -1.51 15.11
N ARG A 174 -7.40 -1.73 13.92
CA ARG A 174 -7.76 -3.07 13.43
C ARG A 174 -6.76 -3.61 12.42
N LYS A 175 -5.78 -2.79 12.02
CA LYS A 175 -4.75 -3.15 11.04
C LYS A 175 -3.72 -4.08 11.67
N PHE A 176 -3.25 -5.04 10.89
CA PHE A 176 -2.18 -5.98 11.26
C PHE A 176 -1.43 -6.43 9.99
N GLY A 177 -0.21 -6.94 10.15
CA GLY A 177 0.65 -7.26 9.01
C GLY A 177 1.04 -8.73 8.91
N VAL A 178 0.50 -9.61 9.76
CA VAL A 178 0.85 -11.04 9.72
C VAL A 178 -0.32 -11.90 10.20
N TYR A 179 -0.61 -12.98 9.46
CA TYR A 179 -1.50 -14.06 9.90
C TYR A 179 -0.74 -15.05 10.79
N GLU A 180 -1.47 -15.83 11.58
CA GLU A 180 -0.87 -16.88 12.43
C GLU A 180 -0.04 -17.89 11.62
N ASP A 181 -0.55 -18.31 10.46
CA ASP A 181 0.11 -19.28 9.56
C ASP A 181 1.44 -18.78 8.98
N ASP A 182 1.68 -17.48 8.98
CA ASP A 182 2.88 -16.84 8.42
C ASP A 182 3.81 -16.31 9.52
N HIS A 183 3.52 -16.66 10.80
CA HIS A 183 4.27 -16.19 11.96
C HIS A 183 5.75 -16.61 11.93
N ASP A 184 6.07 -17.81 11.47
CA ASP A 184 7.46 -18.33 11.50
C ASP A 184 8.38 -17.48 10.62
N VAL A 185 7.97 -17.18 9.40
CA VAL A 185 8.75 -16.30 8.50
C VAL A 185 8.78 -14.86 9.02
N PHE A 186 7.68 -14.39 9.63
CA PHE A 186 7.63 -13.08 10.28
C PHE A 186 8.63 -13.00 11.45
N ALA A 187 8.61 -13.96 12.35
CA ALA A 187 9.55 -14.03 13.48
C ALA A 187 11.00 -14.12 12.99
N TRP A 188 11.25 -14.85 11.90
CA TRP A 188 12.59 -14.97 11.32
C TRP A 188 13.12 -13.62 10.81
N PHE A 189 12.38 -12.85 10.01
CA PHE A 189 12.92 -11.60 9.51
C PHE A 189 12.88 -10.46 10.53
N ARG A 190 12.12 -10.63 11.61
CA ARG A 190 12.03 -9.70 12.75
C ARG A 190 12.92 -10.08 13.92
N ASP A 191 13.76 -11.12 13.80
CA ASP A 191 14.65 -11.56 14.87
C ASP A 191 15.57 -10.41 15.34
N GLY A 192 15.58 -10.17 16.66
CA GLY A 192 16.32 -9.08 17.30
C GLY A 192 15.64 -7.70 17.25
N VAL A 193 14.45 -7.58 16.65
CA VAL A 193 13.72 -6.30 16.56
C VAL A 193 12.65 -6.20 17.64
N PRO A 194 12.53 -5.08 18.36
CA PRO A 194 11.46 -4.88 19.35
C PRO A 194 10.07 -5.04 18.73
N ALA A 195 9.13 -5.62 19.48
CA ALA A 195 7.76 -5.80 19.04
C ALA A 195 7.12 -4.45 18.67
N GLY A 196 6.43 -4.40 17.55
CA GLY A 196 5.72 -3.23 17.08
C GLY A 196 6.60 -2.11 16.49
N HIS A 197 7.92 -2.20 16.56
CA HIS A 197 8.81 -1.20 15.98
C HIS A 197 8.95 -1.39 14.48
N ARG A 198 8.62 -0.37 13.68
CA ARG A 198 8.75 -0.40 12.21
C ARG A 198 10.20 -0.21 11.79
N SER A 199 10.56 -0.70 10.61
CA SER A 199 11.82 -0.30 9.99
C SER A 199 11.69 1.11 9.41
N PHE A 200 12.79 1.84 9.36
CA PHE A 200 12.84 3.18 8.80
C PHE A 200 12.36 3.21 7.35
N GLU A 201 12.72 2.18 6.57
CA GLU A 201 12.28 2.03 5.18
C GLU A 201 10.76 1.82 5.07
N ALA A 202 10.14 1.14 6.03
CA ALA A 202 8.68 0.99 6.09
C ALA A 202 7.98 2.33 6.41
N GLU A 203 8.61 3.18 7.22
CA GLU A 203 8.08 4.53 7.50
C GLU A 203 8.24 5.46 6.29
N VAL A 204 9.36 5.37 5.58
CA VAL A 204 9.56 6.09 4.31
C VAL A 204 8.54 5.65 3.25
N MET A 205 8.27 4.35 3.14
CA MET A 205 7.23 3.80 2.25
C MET A 205 5.85 4.33 2.63
N ASP A 206 5.48 4.28 3.91
CA ASP A 206 4.19 4.72 4.44
C ASP A 206 3.95 6.22 4.16
N TRP A 207 4.95 7.07 4.41
CA TRP A 207 4.86 8.48 4.08
C TRP A 207 4.79 8.75 2.57
N SER A 208 5.52 7.98 1.77
CA SER A 208 5.48 8.11 0.31
C SER A 208 4.10 7.75 -0.26
N ASP A 209 3.44 6.72 0.29
CA ASP A 209 2.07 6.36 -0.03
C ASP A 209 1.09 7.49 0.37
N ASP A 210 1.22 8.01 1.58
CA ASP A 210 0.41 9.12 2.08
C ASP A 210 0.51 10.37 1.19
N VAL A 211 1.72 10.72 0.77
CA VAL A 211 1.97 11.86 -0.13
C VAL A 211 1.39 11.59 -1.52
N ALA A 212 1.68 10.42 -2.11
CA ALA A 212 1.17 10.06 -3.43
C ALA A 212 -0.35 10.08 -3.46
N TYR A 213 -0.99 9.40 -2.51
CA TYR A 213 -2.45 9.34 -2.39
C TYR A 213 -3.06 10.75 -2.27
N SER A 214 -2.54 11.57 -1.35
CA SER A 214 -3.09 12.90 -1.08
C SER A 214 -3.01 13.84 -2.29
N VAL A 215 -1.91 13.80 -3.03
CA VAL A 215 -1.65 14.72 -4.14
C VAL A 215 -2.31 14.26 -5.44
N HIS A 216 -2.17 12.97 -5.77
CA HIS A 216 -2.64 12.44 -7.04
C HIS A 216 -4.17 12.32 -7.09
N ASP A 217 -4.83 12.01 -5.98
CA ASP A 217 -6.28 11.94 -5.95
C ASP A 217 -6.93 13.33 -6.12
N VAL A 218 -6.30 14.40 -5.63
CA VAL A 218 -6.73 15.77 -5.90
C VAL A 218 -6.49 16.14 -7.38
N GLU A 219 -5.35 15.74 -7.96
CA GLU A 219 -5.09 15.91 -9.39
C GLU A 219 -6.17 15.24 -10.25
N ASP A 220 -6.47 13.96 -9.94
CA ASP A 220 -7.49 13.19 -10.66
C ASP A 220 -8.89 13.78 -10.49
N ALA A 221 -9.24 14.29 -9.31
CA ALA A 221 -10.51 14.95 -9.04
C ALA A 221 -10.67 16.24 -9.88
N ILE A 222 -9.60 17.02 -10.02
CA ILE A 222 -9.60 18.24 -10.86
C ILE A 222 -9.66 17.85 -12.35
N ALA A 223 -8.82 16.92 -12.80
CA ALA A 223 -8.74 16.50 -14.19
C ALA A 223 -10.05 15.91 -14.70
N SER A 224 -10.74 15.13 -13.87
CA SER A 224 -12.06 14.54 -14.18
C SER A 224 -13.23 15.52 -14.03
N GLY A 225 -12.98 16.77 -13.63
CA GLY A 225 -14.01 17.79 -13.44
C GLY A 225 -14.91 17.58 -12.20
N ARG A 226 -14.57 16.65 -11.33
CA ARG A 226 -15.29 16.42 -10.05
C ARG A 226 -15.00 17.50 -9.03
N LEU A 227 -13.78 18.02 -9.01
CA LEU A 227 -13.37 19.15 -8.20
C LEU A 227 -13.14 20.38 -9.08
N ASP A 228 -13.94 21.41 -8.91
CA ASP A 228 -13.60 22.76 -9.34
C ASP A 228 -12.70 23.40 -8.28
N PRO A 229 -11.43 23.76 -8.58
CA PRO A 229 -10.53 24.33 -7.58
C PRO A 229 -11.08 25.60 -6.89
N ARG A 230 -11.99 26.32 -7.54
CA ARG A 230 -12.65 27.50 -6.95
C ARG A 230 -13.47 27.17 -5.71
N ALA A 231 -14.02 25.96 -5.64
CA ALA A 231 -14.79 25.49 -4.49
C ALA A 231 -13.98 25.45 -3.20
N LEU A 232 -12.64 25.33 -3.27
CA LEU A 232 -11.76 25.37 -2.10
C LEU A 232 -11.64 26.77 -1.45
N ARG A 233 -12.39 27.76 -1.95
CA ARG A 233 -12.52 29.12 -1.37
C ARG A 233 -13.93 29.39 -0.86
N ASP A 234 -14.86 28.47 -1.05
CA ASP A 234 -16.21 28.55 -0.51
C ASP A 234 -16.21 28.08 0.96
N ALA A 235 -16.73 28.89 1.86
CA ALA A 235 -16.67 28.65 3.30
C ALA A 235 -17.43 27.37 3.73
N ASP A 236 -18.56 27.08 3.08
CA ASP A 236 -19.38 25.89 3.41
C ASP A 236 -18.65 24.61 2.95
N VAL A 237 -18.06 24.63 1.76
CA VAL A 237 -17.26 23.52 1.22
C VAL A 237 -16.02 23.29 2.08
N VAL A 238 -15.31 24.36 2.42
CA VAL A 238 -14.12 24.27 3.30
C VAL A 238 -14.50 23.67 4.64
N GLY A 239 -15.60 24.15 5.27
CA GLY A 239 -16.09 23.58 6.53
C GLY A 239 -16.32 22.06 6.43
N ALA A 240 -17.01 21.61 5.39
CA ALA A 240 -17.28 20.18 5.17
C ALA A 240 -15.99 19.37 4.92
N VAL A 241 -15.03 19.89 4.17
CA VAL A 241 -13.72 19.25 3.95
C VAL A 241 -12.94 19.14 5.26
N LEU A 242 -12.90 20.18 6.08
CA LEU A 242 -12.18 20.16 7.37
C LEU A 242 -12.82 19.18 8.36
N ASP A 243 -14.13 19.01 8.35
CA ASP A 243 -14.81 17.99 9.15
C ASP A 243 -14.41 16.58 8.71
N VAL A 244 -14.35 16.31 7.40
CA VAL A 244 -13.84 15.04 6.87
C VAL A 244 -12.38 14.82 7.28
N ALA A 245 -11.53 15.86 7.17
CA ALA A 245 -10.11 15.76 7.55
C ALA A 245 -9.96 15.37 9.02
N ARG A 246 -10.69 16.04 9.92
CA ARG A 246 -10.66 15.77 11.36
C ARG A 246 -11.19 14.38 11.71
N ILE A 247 -12.28 13.93 11.08
CA ILE A 247 -12.91 12.65 11.44
C ILE A 247 -12.13 11.46 10.90
N ALA A 248 -11.64 11.55 9.66
CA ALA A 248 -11.10 10.41 8.96
C ALA A 248 -9.55 10.33 8.94
N TYR A 249 -8.84 11.47 9.03
CA TYR A 249 -7.41 11.50 8.75
C TYR A 249 -6.54 12.13 9.85
N ALA A 250 -7.11 13.00 10.70
CA ALA A 250 -6.35 13.77 11.68
C ALA A 250 -7.22 14.06 12.93
N ALA A 251 -7.70 13.03 13.59
CA ALA A 251 -8.60 13.14 14.73
C ALA A 251 -7.97 13.83 15.96
N ASP A 252 -6.64 13.87 16.01
CA ASP A 252 -5.84 14.51 17.05
C ASP A 252 -5.55 16.00 16.79
N LEU A 253 -5.88 16.53 15.59
CA LEU A 253 -5.66 17.93 15.22
C LEU A 253 -6.92 18.78 15.38
N ALA A 254 -6.73 20.03 15.79
CA ALA A 254 -7.83 21.00 15.86
C ALA A 254 -8.25 21.45 14.46
N VAL A 255 -9.54 21.76 14.28
CA VAL A 255 -10.08 22.25 12.97
C VAL A 255 -9.36 23.54 12.54
N ALA A 256 -8.96 24.41 13.47
CA ALA A 256 -8.21 25.62 13.17
C ALA A 256 -6.83 25.32 12.53
N ASP A 257 -6.14 24.28 12.99
CA ASP A 257 -4.83 23.87 12.45
C ASP A 257 -5.00 23.29 11.03
N LEU A 258 -6.06 22.52 10.79
CA LEU A 258 -6.42 22.01 9.46
C LEU A 258 -6.83 23.14 8.52
N GLY A 259 -7.57 24.16 9.01
CA GLY A 259 -7.88 25.38 8.24
C GLY A 259 -6.62 26.14 7.83
N SER A 260 -5.69 26.34 8.76
CA SER A 260 -4.38 26.94 8.48
C SER A 260 -3.55 26.12 7.49
N ALA A 261 -3.67 24.79 7.53
CA ALA A 261 -3.01 23.89 6.56
C ALA A 261 -3.57 24.11 5.14
N LEU A 262 -4.89 24.22 4.97
CA LEU A 262 -5.50 24.53 3.68
C LEU A 262 -5.04 25.90 3.17
N GLU A 263 -5.03 26.92 4.01
CA GLU A 263 -4.56 28.25 3.65
C GLU A 263 -3.10 28.23 3.16
N ARG A 264 -2.21 27.52 3.88
CA ARG A 264 -0.81 27.36 3.46
C ARG A 264 -0.71 26.65 2.10
N LEU A 265 -1.45 25.55 1.88
CA LEU A 265 -1.49 24.85 0.60
C LEU A 265 -1.91 25.78 -0.56
N LEU A 266 -3.00 26.53 -0.40
CA LEU A 266 -3.48 27.47 -1.39
C LEU A 266 -2.50 28.63 -1.63
N ALA A 267 -1.83 29.11 -0.57
CA ALA A 267 -0.82 30.19 -0.65
C ALA A 267 0.43 29.77 -1.43
N THR A 268 0.76 28.46 -1.52
CA THR A 268 1.87 27.99 -2.36
C THR A 268 1.66 28.28 -3.84
N GLY A 269 0.42 28.46 -4.28
CA GLY A 269 0.03 28.52 -5.69
C GLY A 269 0.31 27.22 -6.46
N ALA A 270 0.54 26.10 -5.76
CA ALA A 270 0.66 24.77 -6.38
C ALA A 270 -0.71 24.28 -6.85
N VAL A 271 -1.73 24.39 -5.98
CA VAL A 271 -3.12 24.07 -6.36
C VAL A 271 -3.62 25.16 -7.31
N PRO A 272 -4.08 24.83 -8.53
CA PRO A 272 -4.54 25.82 -9.50
C PRO A 272 -5.75 26.60 -8.96
N ALA A 273 -5.86 27.88 -9.33
CA ALA A 273 -7.00 28.71 -8.91
C ALA A 273 -8.30 28.36 -9.66
N SER A 274 -8.18 27.82 -10.87
CA SER A 274 -9.27 27.33 -11.72
C SER A 274 -8.74 26.32 -12.73
N PHE A 275 -9.62 25.53 -13.31
CA PHE A 275 -9.29 24.56 -14.34
C PHE A 275 -10.35 24.60 -15.45
N ASP A 276 -9.92 24.82 -16.71
CA ASP A 276 -10.79 24.92 -17.88
C ASP A 276 -10.54 23.80 -18.90
N GLY A 277 -9.67 22.82 -18.59
CA GLY A 277 -9.31 21.73 -19.49
C GLY A 277 -8.42 22.12 -20.66
N SER A 278 -8.01 23.39 -20.78
CA SER A 278 -7.07 23.81 -21.81
C SER A 278 -5.70 23.15 -21.63
N ARG A 279 -4.91 23.07 -22.72
CA ARG A 279 -3.55 22.51 -22.65
C ARG A 279 -2.67 23.25 -21.61
N GLY A 280 -2.85 24.56 -21.45
CA GLY A 280 -2.14 25.35 -20.45
C GLY A 280 -2.59 24.99 -19.03
N ALA A 281 -3.89 24.81 -18.78
CA ALA A 281 -4.43 24.38 -17.50
C ALA A 281 -3.97 22.95 -17.16
N LEU A 282 -3.96 22.03 -18.13
CA LEU A 282 -3.42 20.67 -17.96
C LEU A 282 -1.93 20.69 -17.59
N ALA A 283 -1.11 21.52 -18.25
CA ALA A 283 0.30 21.66 -17.92
C ALA A 283 0.50 22.18 -16.49
N GLY A 284 -0.27 23.18 -16.06
CA GLY A 284 -0.26 23.69 -14.69
C GLY A 284 -0.72 22.66 -13.67
N LEU A 285 -1.73 21.84 -14.02
CA LEU A 285 -2.20 20.75 -13.15
C LEU A 285 -1.13 19.68 -12.99
N LYS A 286 -0.37 19.33 -14.05
CA LYS A 286 0.75 18.38 -13.99
C LYS A 286 1.96 18.89 -13.19
N ASP A 287 2.11 20.21 -13.02
CA ASP A 287 3.15 20.79 -12.16
C ASP A 287 2.80 20.69 -10.67
N MET A 288 1.50 20.62 -10.32
CA MET A 288 1.03 20.54 -8.94
C MET A 288 1.63 19.36 -8.17
N PRO A 289 1.60 18.09 -8.65
CA PRO A 289 2.21 16.97 -7.96
C PRO A 289 3.70 17.17 -7.69
N SER A 290 4.47 17.60 -8.68
CA SER A 290 5.91 17.82 -8.52
C SER A 290 6.21 18.83 -7.40
N ARG A 291 5.45 19.91 -7.31
CA ARG A 291 5.64 20.96 -6.30
C ARG A 291 5.23 20.48 -4.90
N LEU A 292 4.09 19.79 -4.77
CA LEU A 292 3.59 19.32 -3.47
C LEU A 292 4.40 18.14 -2.95
N VAL A 293 4.72 17.15 -3.79
CA VAL A 293 5.61 16.03 -3.43
C VAL A 293 6.96 16.56 -2.95
N GLY A 294 7.60 17.47 -3.71
CA GLY A 294 8.87 18.07 -3.33
C GLY A 294 8.80 18.85 -2.01
N ARG A 295 7.66 19.52 -1.73
CA ARG A 295 7.42 20.18 -0.45
C ARG A 295 7.35 19.20 0.72
N PHE A 296 6.54 18.15 0.59
CA PHE A 296 6.34 17.17 1.67
C PHE A 296 7.60 16.36 1.96
N VAL A 297 8.28 15.89 0.93
CA VAL A 297 9.54 15.14 1.08
C VAL A 297 10.59 16.00 1.77
N ARG A 298 10.80 17.24 1.32
CA ARG A 298 11.80 18.14 1.91
C ARG A 298 11.50 18.46 3.37
N SER A 299 10.24 18.76 3.73
CA SER A 299 9.85 19.08 5.10
C SER A 299 10.16 17.93 6.06
N VAL A 300 9.90 16.68 5.65
CA VAL A 300 10.16 15.48 6.46
C VAL A 300 11.65 15.15 6.48
N GLU A 301 12.36 15.31 5.36
CA GLU A 301 13.82 15.15 5.30
C GLU A 301 14.52 16.11 6.28
N GLU A 302 14.19 17.41 6.23
CA GLU A 302 14.79 18.44 7.10
C GLU A 302 14.56 18.10 8.57
N ALA A 303 13.33 17.79 8.98
CA ALA A 303 12.99 17.42 10.36
C ALA A 303 13.71 16.14 10.83
N THR A 304 13.75 15.13 9.97
CA THR A 304 14.42 13.86 10.27
C THR A 304 15.94 14.05 10.40
N ARG A 305 16.54 14.86 9.51
CA ARG A 305 17.96 15.19 9.57
C ARG A 305 18.33 16.05 10.79
N GLU A 306 17.46 16.95 11.20
CA GLU A 306 17.63 17.72 12.44
C GLU A 306 17.67 16.80 13.67
N ALA A 307 16.82 15.78 13.71
CA ALA A 307 16.74 14.85 14.83
C ALA A 307 17.88 13.81 14.86
N HIS A 308 18.29 13.27 13.70
CA HIS A 308 19.18 12.11 13.61
C HIS A 308 20.53 12.39 12.93
N GLY A 309 20.76 13.60 12.37
CA GLY A 309 22.02 13.96 11.71
C GLY A 309 22.10 13.49 10.25
N GLN A 310 23.33 13.57 9.67
CA GLN A 310 23.57 13.40 8.23
C GLN A 310 24.00 11.97 7.85
N GLY A 311 24.07 11.03 8.79
CA GLY A 311 24.41 9.62 8.52
C GLY A 311 23.35 8.90 7.69
N ALA A 312 23.63 7.68 7.24
CA ALA A 312 22.61 6.81 6.68
C ALA A 312 21.61 6.44 7.79
N LEU A 313 20.32 6.54 7.48
CA LEU A 313 19.23 6.16 8.36
C LEU A 313 18.57 4.92 7.77
N VAL A 314 18.75 3.77 8.44
CA VAL A 314 18.30 2.49 7.92
C VAL A 314 17.80 1.59 9.03
N ARG A 315 16.96 0.66 8.69
CA ARG A 315 16.47 -0.41 9.56
C ARG A 315 15.75 0.14 10.79
N HIS A 316 16.32 -0.02 11.97
CA HIS A 316 15.73 0.36 13.25
C HIS A 316 16.60 1.38 14.03
N GLU A 317 17.49 2.08 13.32
CA GLU A 317 18.42 3.03 13.92
C GLU A 317 17.82 4.41 14.12
N ALA A 318 16.70 4.72 13.44
CA ALA A 318 16.01 6.01 13.51
C ALA A 318 14.51 5.85 13.23
N ASP A 319 13.74 6.87 13.61
CA ASP A 319 12.33 7.03 13.24
C ASP A 319 12.19 8.21 12.26
N LEU A 320 11.24 8.12 11.35
CA LEU A 320 10.93 9.21 10.42
C LEU A 320 10.15 10.32 11.14
N ILE A 321 10.65 11.53 11.09
CA ILE A 321 10.01 12.68 11.76
C ILE A 321 9.12 13.42 10.77
N VAL A 322 7.81 13.19 10.86
CA VAL A 322 6.81 13.90 10.06
C VAL A 322 6.31 15.13 10.82
N PRO A 323 6.63 16.37 10.36
CA PRO A 323 6.12 17.59 11.00
C PRO A 323 4.59 17.63 11.02
N VAL A 324 4.02 18.17 12.08
CA VAL A 324 2.56 18.29 12.26
C VAL A 324 1.93 19.07 11.11
N GLU A 325 2.61 20.11 10.61
CA GLU A 325 2.17 20.93 9.48
C GLU A 325 2.07 20.11 8.19
N ALA A 326 3.06 19.26 7.89
CA ALA A 326 3.06 18.40 6.72
C ALA A 326 1.95 17.34 6.82
N ARG A 327 1.78 16.74 8.01
CA ARG A 327 0.70 15.79 8.29
C ARG A 327 -0.69 16.43 8.13
N ALA A 328 -0.87 17.65 8.63
CA ALA A 328 -2.12 18.41 8.49
C ALA A 328 -2.44 18.73 7.02
N GLU A 329 -1.43 19.19 6.26
CA GLU A 329 -1.58 19.49 4.83
C GLU A 329 -1.95 18.22 4.04
N CYS A 330 -1.29 17.09 4.30
CA CYS A 330 -1.59 15.80 3.69
C CYS A 330 -3.02 15.33 4.03
N ALA A 331 -3.44 15.44 5.31
CA ALA A 331 -4.78 15.09 5.76
C ALA A 331 -5.87 15.94 5.09
N VAL A 332 -5.63 17.23 4.89
CA VAL A 332 -6.55 18.13 4.19
C VAL A 332 -6.67 17.74 2.71
N LEU A 333 -5.58 17.45 2.01
CA LEU A 333 -5.64 16.99 0.61
C LEU A 333 -6.41 15.66 0.48
N LYS A 334 -6.16 14.69 1.38
CA LYS A 334 -6.95 13.44 1.44
C LYS A 334 -8.45 13.72 1.63
N ALA A 335 -8.79 14.66 2.49
CA ALA A 335 -10.17 15.04 2.75
C ALA A 335 -10.83 15.75 1.56
N VAL A 336 -10.08 16.60 0.84
CA VAL A 336 -10.54 17.22 -0.42
C VAL A 336 -10.90 16.12 -1.42
N ALA A 337 -9.99 15.17 -1.68
CA ALA A 337 -10.25 14.06 -2.59
C ALA A 337 -11.48 13.24 -2.14
N ALA A 338 -11.55 12.89 -0.85
CA ALA A 338 -12.67 12.13 -0.29
C ALA A 338 -14.01 12.86 -0.45
N HIS A 339 -14.06 14.15 -0.18
CA HIS A 339 -15.28 14.97 -0.27
C HIS A 339 -15.85 15.03 -1.69
N PHE A 340 -14.98 15.25 -2.69
CA PHE A 340 -15.42 15.47 -4.07
C PHE A 340 -15.56 14.18 -4.89
N VAL A 341 -14.86 13.11 -4.54
CA VAL A 341 -14.91 11.83 -5.27
C VAL A 341 -15.96 10.89 -4.69
N MET A 342 -16.29 11.01 -3.39
CA MET A 342 -17.20 10.11 -2.70
C MET A 342 -18.66 10.60 -2.70
N ASN A 343 -19.37 10.51 -3.82
CA ASN A 343 -20.83 10.72 -3.83
C ASN A 343 -21.52 9.52 -3.14
N VAL A 344 -22.08 9.77 -1.94
CA VAL A 344 -22.40 8.75 -0.93
C VAL A 344 -23.48 7.75 -1.36
N ARG A 345 -24.53 8.14 -2.08
CA ARG A 345 -25.66 7.24 -2.38
C ARG A 345 -25.41 6.21 -3.47
N ALA A 346 -24.93 6.65 -4.62
CA ALA A 346 -24.63 5.74 -5.73
C ALA A 346 -23.52 4.75 -5.37
N ARG A 347 -22.57 5.18 -4.53
CA ARG A 347 -21.48 4.33 -4.05
C ARG A 347 -21.96 3.23 -3.09
N LEU A 348 -22.92 3.48 -2.22
CA LEU A 348 -23.42 2.47 -1.28
C LEU A 348 -24.08 1.29 -2.01
N GLU A 349 -24.82 1.53 -3.09
CA GLU A 349 -25.43 0.47 -3.92
C GLU A 349 -24.36 -0.34 -4.63
N VAL A 350 -23.36 0.32 -5.25
CA VAL A 350 -22.22 -0.35 -5.88
C VAL A 350 -21.46 -1.20 -4.88
N GLN A 351 -21.16 -0.65 -3.71
CA GLN A 351 -20.46 -1.37 -2.65
C GLN A 351 -21.24 -2.58 -2.12
N ALA A 352 -22.56 -2.50 -2.02
CA ALA A 352 -23.38 -3.63 -1.66
C ALA A 352 -23.28 -4.77 -2.68
N GLY A 353 -23.39 -4.45 -3.98
CA GLY A 353 -23.20 -5.42 -5.07
C GLY A 353 -21.81 -6.04 -5.10
N GLU A 354 -20.76 -5.25 -4.80
CA GLU A 354 -19.39 -5.75 -4.72
C GLU A 354 -19.20 -6.77 -3.58
N ARG A 355 -19.79 -6.51 -2.41
CA ARG A 355 -19.78 -7.47 -1.28
C ARG A 355 -20.53 -8.74 -1.62
N GLU A 356 -21.65 -8.63 -2.36
CA GLU A 356 -22.40 -9.79 -2.84
C GLU A 356 -21.56 -10.66 -3.76
N VAL A 357 -20.80 -10.05 -4.70
CA VAL A 357 -19.85 -10.77 -5.56
C VAL A 357 -18.83 -11.54 -4.72
N ILE A 358 -18.19 -10.91 -3.73
CA ILE A 358 -17.21 -11.57 -2.86
C ILE A 358 -17.84 -12.75 -2.12
N ASN A 359 -19.01 -12.55 -1.49
CA ASN A 359 -19.72 -13.59 -0.73
C ASN A 359 -20.07 -14.79 -1.62
N ALA A 360 -20.61 -14.53 -2.82
CA ALA A 360 -20.97 -15.56 -3.78
C ALA A 360 -19.74 -16.36 -4.26
N LEU A 361 -18.61 -15.69 -4.51
CA LEU A 361 -17.37 -16.35 -4.94
C LEU A 361 -16.79 -17.24 -3.83
N VAL A 362 -16.74 -16.78 -2.59
CA VAL A 362 -16.30 -17.60 -1.46
C VAL A 362 -17.20 -18.83 -1.31
N ALA A 363 -18.53 -18.66 -1.38
CA ALA A 363 -19.47 -19.77 -1.32
C ALA A 363 -19.27 -20.77 -2.46
N ALA A 364 -19.06 -20.29 -3.70
CA ALA A 364 -18.85 -21.11 -4.88
C ALA A 364 -17.56 -21.94 -4.82
N TYR A 365 -16.45 -21.35 -4.37
CA TYR A 365 -15.17 -22.06 -4.17
C TYR A 365 -15.23 -23.08 -3.04
N ARG A 366 -15.95 -22.78 -1.95
CA ARG A 366 -16.20 -23.76 -0.86
C ARG A 366 -17.04 -24.93 -1.32
N ALA A 367 -18.06 -24.70 -2.15
CA ALA A 367 -18.93 -25.74 -2.67
C ALA A 367 -18.26 -26.64 -3.72
N ASP A 368 -17.37 -26.07 -4.52
CA ASP A 368 -16.65 -26.78 -5.59
C ASP A 368 -15.18 -26.37 -5.63
N PRO A 369 -14.32 -27.01 -4.84
CA PRO A 369 -12.88 -26.76 -4.86
C PRO A 369 -12.21 -27.00 -6.22
N GLY A 370 -12.85 -27.71 -7.15
CA GLY A 370 -12.39 -27.92 -8.53
C GLY A 370 -12.26 -26.60 -9.31
N ARG A 371 -12.86 -25.51 -8.83
CA ARG A 371 -12.77 -24.16 -9.40
C ARG A 371 -11.52 -23.38 -8.99
N LEU A 372 -10.81 -23.83 -7.94
CA LEU A 372 -9.57 -23.19 -7.49
C LEU A 372 -8.50 -23.24 -8.56
N ASP A 373 -7.63 -22.23 -8.60
CA ASP A 373 -6.42 -22.27 -9.40
C ASP A 373 -5.54 -23.44 -8.96
N ARG A 374 -4.71 -23.99 -9.86
CA ARG A 374 -4.06 -25.29 -9.68
C ARG A 374 -3.15 -25.35 -8.45
N ASP A 375 -2.43 -24.27 -8.14
CA ASP A 375 -1.56 -24.15 -6.99
C ASP A 375 -2.37 -24.10 -5.70
N LEU A 376 -3.37 -23.24 -5.61
CA LEU A 376 -4.27 -23.15 -4.46
C LEU A 376 -5.13 -24.41 -4.28
N ARG A 377 -5.42 -25.14 -5.36
CA ARG A 377 -6.07 -26.44 -5.25
C ARG A 377 -5.16 -27.47 -4.56
N ALA A 378 -3.85 -27.44 -4.85
CA ALA A 378 -2.90 -28.32 -4.15
C ALA A 378 -2.82 -27.97 -2.66
N ASP A 379 -2.82 -26.70 -2.30
CA ASP A 379 -2.86 -26.24 -0.91
C ASP A 379 -4.16 -26.65 -0.21
N HIS A 380 -5.30 -26.54 -0.90
CA HIS A 380 -6.59 -27.01 -0.40
C HIS A 380 -6.60 -28.52 -0.13
N ASP A 381 -6.07 -29.31 -1.06
CA ASP A 381 -6.05 -30.78 -0.92
C ASP A 381 -5.05 -31.25 0.16
N ALA A 382 -4.06 -30.42 0.53
CA ALA A 382 -3.12 -30.65 1.61
C ALA A 382 -3.61 -30.13 2.97
N ALA A 383 -4.65 -29.31 3.01
CA ALA A 383 -5.19 -28.71 4.22
C ALA A 383 -5.70 -29.81 5.18
N THR A 384 -5.46 -29.61 6.47
CA THR A 384 -5.76 -30.58 7.54
C THR A 384 -6.91 -30.14 8.44
N SER A 385 -7.37 -28.89 8.30
CA SER A 385 -8.48 -28.31 9.06
C SER A 385 -9.41 -27.49 8.20
N GLU A 386 -10.62 -27.25 8.67
CA GLU A 386 -11.61 -26.37 8.02
C GLU A 386 -11.13 -24.90 7.96
N GLU A 387 -10.34 -24.48 8.95
CA GLU A 387 -9.72 -23.16 8.97
C GLU A 387 -8.71 -23.00 7.83
N GLU A 388 -7.83 -23.99 7.62
CA GLU A 388 -6.87 -24.00 6.51
C GLU A 388 -7.59 -24.01 5.15
N VAL A 389 -8.63 -24.85 5.00
CA VAL A 389 -9.47 -24.86 3.79
C VAL A 389 -10.08 -23.49 3.52
N LEU A 390 -10.65 -22.83 4.54
CA LEU A 390 -11.22 -21.51 4.39
C LEU A 390 -10.14 -20.47 4.02
N ARG A 391 -8.95 -20.54 4.64
CA ARG A 391 -7.84 -19.63 4.32
C ARG A 391 -7.45 -19.73 2.84
N VAL A 392 -7.34 -20.92 2.28
CA VAL A 392 -7.05 -21.12 0.85
C VAL A 392 -8.13 -20.51 -0.04
N VAL A 393 -9.40 -20.65 0.31
CA VAL A 393 -10.50 -20.02 -0.44
C VAL A 393 -10.44 -18.49 -0.37
N ILE A 394 -10.12 -17.93 0.80
CA ILE A 394 -9.93 -16.48 0.98
C ILE A 394 -8.73 -15.99 0.12
N ASP A 395 -7.62 -16.72 0.11
CA ASP A 395 -6.44 -16.42 -0.72
C ASP A 395 -6.78 -16.42 -2.21
N GLN A 396 -7.59 -17.40 -2.66
CA GLN A 396 -8.06 -17.44 -4.04
C GLN A 396 -8.87 -16.20 -4.41
N VAL A 397 -9.86 -15.84 -3.60
CA VAL A 397 -10.73 -14.68 -3.89
C VAL A 397 -9.92 -13.38 -3.79
N ALA A 398 -9.04 -13.23 -2.80
CA ALA A 398 -8.17 -12.05 -2.65
C ALA A 398 -7.20 -11.87 -3.85
N SER A 399 -6.80 -12.97 -4.48
CA SER A 399 -5.91 -12.97 -5.64
C SER A 399 -6.60 -12.58 -6.97
N LEU A 400 -7.92 -12.50 -7.00
CA LEU A 400 -8.65 -12.08 -8.20
C LEU A 400 -8.49 -10.58 -8.46
N THR A 401 -8.69 -10.19 -9.72
CA THR A 401 -8.91 -8.79 -10.11
C THR A 401 -10.41 -8.46 -10.08
N ASP A 402 -10.76 -7.20 -10.04
CA ASP A 402 -12.16 -6.74 -10.05
C ASP A 402 -12.93 -7.29 -11.25
N THR A 403 -12.31 -7.19 -12.44
CA THR A 403 -12.89 -7.69 -13.67
C THR A 403 -13.09 -9.21 -13.64
N ARG A 404 -12.08 -9.96 -13.12
CA ARG A 404 -12.17 -11.41 -13.01
C ARG A 404 -13.23 -11.83 -12.01
N ALA A 405 -13.30 -11.18 -10.85
CA ALA A 405 -14.33 -11.44 -9.84
C ALA A 405 -15.75 -11.26 -10.40
N ARG A 406 -16.02 -10.12 -11.06
CA ARG A 406 -17.32 -9.87 -11.72
C ARG A 406 -17.64 -10.87 -12.82
N HIS A 407 -16.65 -11.27 -13.60
CA HIS A 407 -16.82 -12.27 -14.67
C HIS A 407 -17.19 -13.65 -14.11
N LEU A 408 -16.46 -14.14 -13.09
CA LEU A 408 -16.72 -15.43 -12.45
C LEU A 408 -18.07 -15.44 -11.75
N HIS A 409 -18.42 -14.38 -11.03
CA HIS A 409 -19.73 -14.25 -10.40
C HIS A 409 -20.85 -14.44 -11.45
N ARG A 410 -20.82 -13.70 -12.57
CA ARG A 410 -21.82 -13.83 -13.63
C ARG A 410 -21.85 -15.21 -14.31
N ALA A 411 -20.71 -15.89 -14.37
CA ALA A 411 -20.62 -17.21 -14.98
C ALA A 411 -21.12 -18.35 -14.08
N TRP A 412 -21.17 -18.12 -12.77
CA TRP A 412 -21.53 -19.15 -11.77
C TRP A 412 -22.87 -18.88 -11.07
N SER A 413 -23.47 -17.70 -11.26
CA SER A 413 -24.84 -17.37 -10.87
C SER A 413 -25.83 -17.87 -11.94
#